data_d8adc364f69e6151a23e5ad1313dc4e3
#
_entry.id   d8adc364f69e6151a23e5ad1313dc4e3
#
_cell.length_a   1.000
_cell.length_b   1.000
_cell.length_c   1.000
_cell.angle_alpha   90.00
_cell.angle_beta   90.00
_cell.angle_gamma   90.00
#
_symmetry.space_group_name_H-M   'P 1'
#
loop_
_entity.id
_entity.type
_entity.pdbx_description
1 polymer ?
#
loop_
_entity_poly.entity_id
_entity_poly.type
_entity_poly.pdbx_seq_one_letter_code
_entity_poly.pdbx_strand_id
1 'polypeptide(L)'
;MPDESILTRSLIRRAETPELSLVSLEAMLAPSPDWFTGVDSFNLCSSIGWTYGADVDAVVYDAGTKSGEMLDYSGSPTQDPIKLRDYGLFAGNTRIGTFHFVRKL
;
A
#
# COMPACT_ATOMS: atom_id res chain seq x y z
N MET A 1 16.45 4.10 -0.85
CA MET A 1 15.82 2.93 -0.91
C MET A 1 14.56 3.00 -1.69
N PRO A 2 13.65 2.09 -1.44
CA PRO A 2 12.92 1.56 -2.57
C PRO A 2 12.36 2.67 -3.40
N ASP A 3 12.33 2.39 -4.62
CA ASP A 3 11.80 3.29 -5.60
C ASP A 3 10.47 2.71 -6.11
N GLU A 4 10.00 3.26 -7.17
CA GLU A 4 8.73 2.88 -7.75
C GLU A 4 8.69 1.44 -8.25
N SER A 5 9.82 0.75 -8.32
CA SER A 5 9.84 -0.61 -8.84
C SER A 5 9.14 -1.60 -7.91
N ILE A 6 8.99 -1.27 -6.64
CA ILE A 6 8.24 -2.13 -5.73
C ILE A 6 6.76 -1.80 -5.69
N LEU A 7 6.34 -0.76 -6.37
CA LEU A 7 4.92 -0.39 -6.41
C LEU A 7 4.29 -0.94 -7.66
N THR A 8 3.16 -1.59 -7.48
CA THR A 8 2.39 -2.14 -8.59
C THR A 8 1.57 -1.06 -9.24
N ARG A 9 1.57 -1.04 -10.55
CA ARG A 9 0.64 -0.21 -11.29
C ARG A 9 -0.73 -0.86 -11.26
N SER A 10 -1.71 -0.13 -10.78
CA SER A 10 -3.08 -0.60 -10.76
C SER A 10 -3.95 0.26 -11.64
N LEU A 11 -4.77 -0.40 -12.44
CA LEU A 11 -5.72 0.27 -13.30
C LEU A 11 -7.12 0.01 -12.77
N ILE A 12 -7.75 1.04 -12.23
CA ILE A 12 -9.07 0.94 -11.65
C ILE A 12 -10.07 1.45 -12.66
N ARG A 13 -10.97 0.57 -13.08
CA ARG A 13 -11.92 0.88 -14.17
C ARG A 13 -13.37 0.90 -13.73
N ARG A 14 -13.65 0.53 -12.48
CA ARG A 14 -15.01 0.22 -12.08
C ARG A 14 -15.63 1.18 -11.10
N ALA A 15 -14.93 2.22 -10.70
CA ALA A 15 -15.49 3.23 -9.83
C ALA A 15 -16.39 4.18 -10.64
N GLU A 16 -17.52 3.69 -11.09
CA GLU A 16 -18.37 4.41 -12.02
C GLU A 16 -19.46 5.20 -11.36
N THR A 17 -19.78 4.88 -10.11
CA THR A 17 -20.84 5.58 -9.38
C THR A 17 -20.32 5.95 -7.99
N PRO A 18 -20.92 6.99 -7.38
CA PRO A 18 -20.50 7.38 -6.02
C PRO A 18 -20.58 6.26 -4.99
N GLU A 19 -21.51 5.32 -5.16
CA GLU A 19 -21.64 4.19 -4.26
C GLU A 19 -20.47 3.21 -4.39
N LEU A 20 -19.77 3.24 -5.52
CA LEU A 20 -18.64 2.35 -5.80
C LEU A 20 -17.35 3.14 -5.90
N SER A 21 -17.22 4.21 -5.12
CA SER A 21 -16.08 5.11 -5.20
C SER A 21 -14.91 4.72 -4.31
N LEU A 22 -15.09 3.77 -3.40
CA LEU A 22 -14.02 3.33 -2.50
C LEU A 22 -13.13 2.31 -3.19
N VAL A 23 -11.83 2.46 -3.02
CA VAL A 23 -10.86 1.53 -3.59
C VAL A 23 -9.87 1.09 -2.53
N SER A 24 -9.56 -0.20 -2.57
CA SER A 24 -8.50 -0.78 -1.74
C SER A 24 -7.55 -1.55 -2.66
N LEU A 25 -6.27 -1.44 -2.39
CA LEU A 25 -5.26 -2.19 -3.12
C LEU A 25 -4.04 -2.40 -2.25
N GLU A 26 -3.24 -3.39 -2.61
CA GLU A 26 -2.00 -3.65 -1.88
C GLU A 26 -0.94 -4.20 -2.83
N ALA A 27 0.31 -4.08 -2.42
CA ALA A 27 1.46 -4.58 -3.16
C ALA A 27 2.49 -5.11 -2.18
N MET A 28 3.08 -6.25 -2.52
CA MET A 28 4.17 -6.82 -1.71
C MET A 28 5.45 -6.04 -1.90
N LEU A 29 6.22 -5.93 -0.82
CA LEU A 29 7.63 -5.58 -0.92
C LEU A 29 8.40 -6.88 -1.17
N ALA A 30 9.13 -6.94 -2.27
CA ALA A 30 9.89 -8.12 -2.63
C ALA A 30 11.34 -7.73 -2.93
N PRO A 31 12.32 -8.37 -2.27
CA PRO A 31 12.15 -9.41 -1.25
C PRO A 31 11.82 -8.84 0.12
N SER A 32 10.98 -9.52 0.86
CA SER A 32 10.75 -9.24 2.27
C SER A 32 10.15 -10.50 2.91
N PRO A 33 10.14 -10.59 4.24
CA PRO A 33 9.49 -11.72 4.90
C PRO A 33 8.00 -11.80 4.53
N ASP A 34 7.26 -10.74 4.84
CA ASP A 34 5.84 -10.67 4.55
C ASP A 34 5.33 -9.22 4.60
N TRP A 35 6.18 -8.30 4.19
CA TRP A 35 5.84 -6.88 4.25
C TRP A 35 5.08 -6.46 3.00
N PHE A 36 4.20 -5.49 3.18
CA PHE A 36 3.40 -4.98 2.08
C PHE A 36 3.09 -3.50 2.28
N THR A 37 2.58 -2.89 1.24
CA THR A 37 2.02 -1.54 1.30
C THR A 37 0.65 -1.56 0.67
N GLY A 38 -0.17 -0.58 0.99
CA GLY A 38 -1.50 -0.54 0.40
C GLY A 38 -2.30 0.65 0.87
N VAL A 39 -3.49 0.76 0.32
CA VAL A 39 -4.51 1.70 0.76
C VAL A 39 -5.79 0.94 1.01
N ASP A 40 -6.55 1.39 1.99
CA ASP A 40 -7.82 0.77 2.35
C ASP A 40 -8.93 1.81 2.21
N SER A 41 -9.90 1.50 1.37
CA SER A 41 -11.14 2.28 1.24
C SER A 41 -10.88 3.75 0.90
N PHE A 42 -9.92 4.01 0.04
CA PHE A 42 -9.68 5.37 -0.43
C PHE A 42 -10.84 5.82 -1.30
N ASN A 43 -11.42 6.97 -0.97
CA ASN A 43 -12.59 7.48 -1.68
C ASN A 43 -12.17 8.31 -2.88
N LEU A 44 -12.54 7.86 -4.07
CA LEU A 44 -12.26 8.55 -5.33
C LEU A 44 -13.29 9.64 -5.65
N CYS A 45 -14.28 9.83 -4.80
CA CYS A 45 -15.29 10.87 -4.96
C CYS A 45 -15.10 11.96 -3.92
N SER A 46 -15.40 13.19 -4.32
CA SER A 46 -15.49 14.33 -3.43
C SER A 46 -16.91 14.89 -3.45
N SER A 47 -17.14 15.95 -2.70
CA SER A 47 -18.46 16.61 -2.67
C SER A 47 -18.84 17.20 -4.03
N ILE A 48 -17.88 17.39 -4.93
CA ILE A 48 -18.13 17.98 -6.24
C ILE A 48 -18.03 16.95 -7.37
N GLY A 49 -17.86 15.65 -7.04
CA GLY A 49 -17.81 14.59 -8.04
C GLY A 49 -16.53 13.78 -7.95
N TRP A 50 -16.19 13.11 -9.05
CA TRP A 50 -14.99 12.28 -9.11
C TRP A 50 -13.72 13.09 -8.96
N THR A 51 -12.81 12.61 -8.12
CA THR A 51 -11.49 13.20 -7.96
C THR A 51 -10.71 13.10 -9.29
N TYR A 52 -10.11 14.20 -9.69
CA TYR A 52 -9.31 14.22 -10.93
C TYR A 52 -7.99 13.45 -10.73
N GLY A 53 -7.38 13.64 -9.58
CA GLY A 53 -6.17 12.92 -9.20
C GLY A 53 -5.97 13.01 -7.70
N ALA A 54 -5.26 12.06 -7.15
CA ALA A 54 -4.95 12.05 -5.74
C ALA A 54 -3.69 11.24 -5.49
N ASP A 55 -2.92 11.66 -4.48
CA ASP A 55 -1.72 10.98 -4.04
C ASP A 55 -1.92 10.49 -2.63
N VAL A 56 -1.55 9.24 -2.38
CA VAL A 56 -1.61 8.64 -1.05
C VAL A 56 -0.26 8.03 -0.75
N ASP A 57 0.29 8.34 0.42
CA ASP A 57 1.56 7.77 0.83
C ASP A 57 1.50 6.25 0.87
N ALA A 58 2.51 5.61 0.29
CA ALA A 58 2.70 4.18 0.39
C ALA A 58 3.58 3.91 1.60
N VAL A 59 3.00 3.32 2.64
CA VAL A 59 3.71 3.01 3.88
C VAL A 59 3.80 1.50 4.06
N VAL A 60 4.73 1.06 4.90
CA VAL A 60 5.05 -0.36 5.05
C VAL A 60 4.25 -0.96 6.19
N TYR A 61 3.62 -2.09 5.92
CA TYR A 61 2.93 -2.92 6.90
C TYR A 61 3.59 -4.29 6.99
N ASP A 62 3.51 -4.88 8.17
CA ASP A 62 3.91 -6.25 8.45
C ASP A 62 2.66 -7.10 8.50
N ALA A 63 2.59 -8.14 7.66
CA ALA A 63 1.39 -8.97 7.60
C ALA A 63 1.24 -9.90 8.81
N GLY A 64 2.29 -10.06 9.60
CA GLY A 64 2.21 -10.85 10.82
C GLY A 64 2.30 -12.36 10.62
N THR A 65 2.60 -12.81 9.40
CA THR A 65 2.63 -14.24 9.09
C THR A 65 4.03 -14.82 9.11
N LYS A 66 5.05 -13.98 9.19
CA LYS A 66 6.44 -14.42 9.14
C LYS A 66 7.33 -13.43 9.87
N SER A 67 8.26 -13.92 10.68
CA SER A 67 9.24 -13.06 11.34
C SER A 67 10.32 -12.63 10.34
N GLY A 68 11.09 -11.63 10.71
CA GLY A 68 12.22 -11.18 9.91
C GLY A 68 12.39 -9.68 9.99
N GLU A 69 13.63 -9.23 9.87
CA GLU A 69 14.00 -7.83 10.05
C GLU A 69 14.70 -7.24 8.83
N MET A 70 14.94 -8.05 7.82
CA MET A 70 15.72 -7.66 6.65
C MET A 70 14.89 -7.77 5.37
N LEU A 71 15.33 -7.08 4.33
CA LEU A 71 14.70 -7.15 3.01
C LEU A 71 15.15 -8.42 2.29
N ASP A 72 14.70 -9.55 2.81
CA ASP A 72 14.95 -10.87 2.23
C ASP A 72 13.77 -11.79 2.60
N TYR A 73 13.82 -13.03 2.10
CA TYR A 73 12.74 -13.98 2.33
C TYR A 73 12.97 -14.86 3.57
N SER A 74 13.93 -14.51 4.41
CA SER A 74 14.18 -15.24 5.65
C SER A 74 13.05 -15.00 6.65
N GLY A 75 13.07 -15.81 7.71
CA GLY A 75 12.13 -15.71 8.80
C GLY A 75 11.36 -16.99 9.01
N SER A 76 10.63 -17.04 10.09
CA SER A 76 9.84 -18.20 10.51
C SER A 76 8.38 -17.83 10.60
N PRO A 77 7.46 -18.78 10.38
CA PRO A 77 6.02 -18.51 10.46
C PRO A 77 5.63 -17.93 11.82
N THR A 78 4.73 -16.95 11.79
CA THR A 78 4.15 -16.32 12.98
C THR A 78 2.65 -16.17 12.79
N GLN A 79 1.95 -15.82 13.86
CA GLN A 79 0.52 -15.54 13.85
C GLN A 79 0.26 -14.24 14.61
N ASP A 80 0.80 -13.16 14.10
CA ASP A 80 0.66 -11.84 14.70
C ASP A 80 -0.34 -11.00 13.92
N PRO A 81 -0.97 -10.01 14.53
CA PRO A 81 -1.84 -9.11 13.78
C PRO A 81 -1.04 -8.25 12.80
N ILE A 82 -1.72 -7.80 11.75
CA ILE A 82 -1.14 -6.83 10.83
C ILE A 82 -0.85 -5.55 11.59
N LYS A 83 0.33 -4.99 11.34
CA LYS A 83 0.73 -3.74 12.01
C LYS A 83 1.57 -2.88 11.09
N LEU A 84 1.57 -1.57 11.37
CA LEU A 84 2.46 -0.64 10.70
C LEU A 84 3.90 -0.97 11.07
N ARG A 85 4.77 -1.01 10.07
CA ARG A 85 6.17 -1.32 10.33
C ARG A 85 6.98 -0.03 10.50
N ASP A 86 6.81 0.59 11.63
CA ASP A 86 7.49 1.85 11.96
C ASP A 86 8.73 1.65 12.84
N TYR A 87 9.33 0.47 12.75
CA TYR A 87 10.49 0.07 13.53
C TYR A 87 11.50 -0.64 12.62
N GLY A 88 12.68 -0.93 13.15
CA GLY A 88 13.73 -1.58 12.39
C GLY A 88 14.17 -0.71 11.20
N LEU A 89 14.18 -1.28 10.01
CA LEU A 89 14.62 -0.58 8.80
C LEU A 89 13.80 0.66 8.49
N PHE A 90 12.56 0.72 8.95
CA PHE A 90 11.66 1.82 8.65
C PHE A 90 11.39 2.72 9.85
N ALA A 91 12.19 2.62 10.89
CA ALA A 91 12.04 3.46 12.06
C ALA A 91 12.15 4.94 11.67
N GLY A 92 11.11 5.70 11.99
CA GLY A 92 11.07 7.12 11.68
C GLY A 92 10.74 7.47 10.23
N ASN A 93 10.63 6.48 9.34
CA ASN A 93 10.25 6.73 7.95
C ASN A 93 9.62 5.49 7.35
N THR A 94 8.31 5.39 7.49
CA THR A 94 7.56 4.26 6.93
C THR A 94 7.17 4.46 5.48
N ARG A 95 7.27 5.67 4.97
CA ARG A 95 6.87 5.97 3.59
C ARG A 95 7.93 5.47 2.61
N ILE A 96 7.52 4.64 1.68
CA ILE A 96 8.42 4.08 0.66
C ILE A 96 8.07 4.53 -0.75
N GLY A 97 7.00 5.28 -0.90
CA GLY A 97 6.57 5.77 -2.20
C GLY A 97 5.21 6.43 -2.10
N THR A 98 4.55 6.53 -3.24
CA THR A 98 3.25 7.18 -3.34
C THR A 98 2.37 6.42 -4.31
N PHE A 99 1.12 6.21 -3.94
CA PHE A 99 0.10 5.75 -4.87
C PHE A 99 -0.49 6.97 -5.56
N HIS A 100 -0.44 6.97 -6.88
CA HIS A 100 -1.00 8.05 -7.70
C HIS A 100 -2.29 7.55 -8.34
N PHE A 101 -3.39 8.19 -8.01
CA PHE A 101 -4.67 7.92 -8.65
C PHE A 101 -4.94 9.01 -9.68
N VAL A 102 -5.16 8.61 -10.92
CA VAL A 102 -5.39 9.55 -12.01
C VAL A 102 -6.66 9.13 -12.73
N ARG A 103 -7.57 10.09 -12.90
CA ARG A 103 -8.81 9.85 -13.63
C ARG A 103 -8.51 9.73 -15.11
N LYS A 104 -8.99 8.65 -15.72
CA LYS A 104 -8.92 8.43 -17.17
C LYS A 104 -10.25 8.81 -17.78
N LEU A 105 -10.17 9.61 -18.82
CA LEU A 105 -11.34 10.03 -19.59
C LEU A 105 -11.49 9.21 -20.86
#